data_9c5d97bd94c37d6a921af0d4c5d1d114
#
_entry.id   9c5d97bd94c37d6a921af0d4c5d1d114
#
_cell.length_a   1.000
_cell.length_b   1.000
_cell.length_c   1.000
_cell.angle_alpha   90.00
_cell.angle_beta   90.00
_cell.angle_gamma   90.00
#
_symmetry.space_group_name_H-M   'P 1'
#
loop_
_entity.id
_entity.type
_entity.pdbx_description
1 polymer ?
#
loop_
_entity_poly.entity_id
_entity_poly.type
_entity_poly.pdbx_seq_one_letter_code
_entity_poly.pdbx_strand_id
1 'polypeptide(L)'
;MSLPETKLNRLTELFSGWEETMIWSCLQGVMGRGEVNASGDAGLIVNQDFSFLAGRPDRELLQKAPGPILVPRTEAWYPLIEELYGPRAVQETRYAIQKEPGVFEREHLEGFVKALPPGYELRMIDEALVPTLLAEEWSRDFCAAFDSPADCCRRGVGVVALYGGIPVAGAGSYIVYRGGIEIEIDTRTDHRRKGLAAACGAALILACLDRGLYPSWDAIDLRSAALAEKQGYRRGEPYTVYWIGWQ
;
A
#
# COMPACT_ATOMS: atom_id res chain seq x y z
N MET A 1 -15.58 0.58 -12.15
CA MET A 1 -16.09 1.19 -13.41
C MET A 1 -14.88 1.57 -14.25
N SER A 2 -14.73 1.06 -15.48
CA SER A 2 -13.55 1.33 -16.32
C SER A 2 -13.53 2.82 -16.74
N LEU A 3 -12.32 3.40 -16.74
CA LEU A 3 -12.10 4.76 -17.24
C LEU A 3 -12.42 4.81 -18.76
N PRO A 4 -12.96 5.93 -19.26
CA PRO A 4 -13.06 6.15 -20.72
C PRO A 4 -11.68 6.05 -21.37
N GLU A 5 -11.59 5.47 -22.57
CA GLU A 5 -10.32 5.18 -23.23
C GLU A 5 -9.41 6.41 -23.40
N THR A 6 -10.00 7.54 -23.81
CA THR A 6 -9.25 8.81 -23.95
C THR A 6 -8.66 9.30 -22.64
N LYS A 7 -9.41 9.18 -21.54
CA LYS A 7 -8.93 9.53 -20.19
C LYS A 7 -7.82 8.58 -19.74
N LEU A 8 -8.00 7.28 -19.97
CA LEU A 8 -7.01 6.25 -19.62
C LEU A 8 -5.68 6.48 -20.36
N ASN A 9 -5.74 6.74 -21.67
CA ASN A 9 -4.54 7.01 -22.48
C ASN A 9 -3.80 8.22 -21.93
N ARG A 10 -4.51 9.30 -21.59
CA ARG A 10 -3.88 10.51 -21.06
C ARG A 10 -3.26 10.31 -19.67
N LEU A 11 -3.93 9.58 -18.78
CA LEU A 11 -3.35 9.18 -17.49
C LEU A 11 -2.12 8.32 -17.69
N THR A 12 -2.15 7.35 -18.60
CA THR A 12 -1.00 6.50 -18.91
C THR A 12 0.21 7.32 -19.35
N GLU A 13 0.02 8.36 -20.17
CA GLU A 13 1.09 9.28 -20.56
C GLU A 13 1.64 10.09 -19.37
N LEU A 14 0.75 10.73 -18.59
CA LEU A 14 1.13 11.59 -17.46
C LEU A 14 1.85 10.81 -16.34
N PHE A 15 1.49 9.56 -16.14
CA PHE A 15 2.07 8.69 -15.10
C PHE A 15 3.12 7.72 -15.65
N SER A 16 3.48 7.81 -16.91
CA SER A 16 4.49 6.95 -17.56
C SER A 16 5.82 6.96 -16.81
N GLY A 17 6.43 5.78 -16.61
CA GLY A 17 7.72 5.63 -15.92
C GLY A 17 7.66 5.87 -14.41
N TRP A 18 6.48 5.99 -13.82
CA TRP A 18 6.33 6.01 -12.36
C TRP A 18 6.01 4.60 -11.86
N GLU A 19 7.01 3.96 -11.25
CA GLU A 19 6.94 2.58 -10.79
C GLU A 19 6.25 2.46 -9.43
N GLU A 20 4.94 2.78 -9.43
CA GLU A 20 4.08 2.75 -8.25
C GLU A 20 2.87 1.83 -8.50
N THR A 21 2.73 0.81 -7.67
CA THR A 21 1.72 -0.25 -7.88
C THR A 21 0.29 0.23 -7.71
N MET A 22 0.07 1.23 -6.87
CA MET A 22 -1.24 1.86 -6.69
C MET A 22 -1.66 2.61 -7.96
N ILE A 23 -0.69 3.23 -8.67
CA ILE A 23 -0.91 3.82 -9.99
C ILE A 23 -1.21 2.73 -11.01
N TRP A 24 -0.41 1.66 -11.04
CA TRP A 24 -0.64 0.53 -11.95
C TRP A 24 -2.01 -0.10 -11.76
N SER A 25 -2.44 -0.32 -10.52
CA SER A 25 -3.76 -0.86 -10.19
C SER A 25 -4.89 -0.02 -10.82
N CYS A 26 -4.80 1.30 -10.71
CA CYS A 26 -5.77 2.23 -11.29
C CYS A 26 -5.75 2.18 -12.83
N LEU A 27 -4.58 2.28 -13.46
CA LEU A 27 -4.44 2.24 -14.91
C LEU A 27 -4.86 0.89 -15.52
N GLN A 28 -4.70 -0.18 -14.77
CA GLN A 28 -5.15 -1.53 -15.15
C GLN A 28 -6.67 -1.74 -14.93
N GLY A 29 -7.37 -0.77 -14.32
CA GLY A 29 -8.79 -0.87 -13.99
C GLY A 29 -9.10 -1.90 -12.90
N VAL A 30 -8.15 -2.16 -11.99
CA VAL A 30 -8.29 -3.14 -10.89
C VAL A 30 -8.86 -2.47 -9.64
N MET A 31 -8.20 -1.40 -9.14
CA MET A 31 -8.63 -0.60 -7.99
C MET A 31 -8.26 0.87 -8.22
N GLY A 32 -8.93 1.76 -7.47
CA GLY A 32 -8.67 3.20 -7.55
C GLY A 32 -9.45 3.91 -8.65
N ARG A 33 -9.22 5.21 -8.79
CA ARG A 33 -9.86 6.07 -9.78
C ARG A 33 -8.88 7.11 -10.30
N GLY A 34 -9.10 7.59 -11.52
CA GLY A 34 -8.24 8.58 -12.15
C GLY A 34 -9.03 9.77 -12.70
N GLU A 35 -8.43 10.96 -12.63
CA GLU A 35 -8.94 12.20 -13.17
C GLU A 35 -7.88 12.90 -14.02
N VAL A 36 -8.33 13.62 -15.03
CA VAL A 36 -7.50 14.48 -15.87
C VAL A 36 -8.15 15.87 -15.89
N ASN A 37 -7.37 16.93 -15.80
CA ASN A 37 -7.90 18.28 -15.91
C ASN A 37 -8.40 18.60 -17.33
N ALA A 38 -9.09 19.73 -17.50
CA ALA A 38 -9.72 20.08 -18.78
C ALA A 38 -8.72 20.29 -19.93
N SER A 39 -7.50 20.76 -19.63
CA SER A 39 -6.42 20.94 -20.62
C SER A 39 -5.68 19.64 -20.97
N GLY A 40 -5.85 18.60 -20.16
CA GLY A 40 -5.19 17.32 -20.36
C GLY A 40 -3.71 17.32 -19.94
N ASP A 41 -3.20 18.35 -19.27
CA ASP A 41 -1.80 18.48 -18.89
C ASP A 41 -1.51 18.18 -17.41
N ALA A 42 -2.55 17.82 -16.64
CA ALA A 42 -2.45 17.34 -15.27
C ALA A 42 -3.34 16.12 -15.01
N GLY A 43 -2.88 15.24 -14.13
CA GLY A 43 -3.57 14.02 -13.75
C GLY A 43 -3.53 13.78 -12.23
N LEU A 44 -4.61 13.18 -11.73
CA LEU A 44 -4.78 12.68 -10.38
C LEU A 44 -5.16 11.20 -10.45
N ILE A 45 -4.43 10.36 -9.73
CA ILE A 45 -4.83 8.98 -9.44
C ILE A 45 -5.03 8.86 -7.93
N VAL A 46 -6.18 8.32 -7.54
CA VAL A 46 -6.53 8.07 -6.14
C VAL A 46 -6.66 6.58 -5.93
N ASN A 47 -5.97 6.07 -4.93
CA ASN A 47 -6.09 4.68 -4.50
C ASN A 47 -5.93 4.62 -2.98
N GLN A 48 -6.98 4.20 -2.28
CA GLN A 48 -7.10 4.28 -0.83
C GLN A 48 -6.76 5.69 -0.31
N ASP A 49 -5.84 5.80 0.63
CA ASP A 49 -5.42 7.06 1.26
C ASP A 49 -4.49 7.90 0.38
N PHE A 50 -4.02 7.35 -0.73
CA PHE A 50 -3.04 8.00 -1.60
C PHE A 50 -3.68 8.73 -2.77
N SER A 51 -3.20 9.96 -2.99
CA SER A 51 -3.55 10.81 -4.13
C SER A 51 -2.27 11.19 -4.88
N PHE A 52 -2.04 10.55 -6.02
CA PHE A 52 -0.86 10.76 -6.88
C PHE A 52 -1.14 11.88 -7.88
N LEU A 53 -0.24 12.86 -7.94
CA LEU A 53 -0.37 14.08 -8.74
C LEU A 53 0.73 14.14 -9.79
N ALA A 54 0.37 14.24 -11.07
CA ALA A 54 1.31 14.32 -12.20
C ALA A 54 0.97 15.47 -13.14
N GLY A 55 1.96 15.93 -13.91
CA GLY A 55 1.81 17.01 -14.86
C GLY A 55 1.87 18.40 -14.23
N ARG A 56 1.27 19.40 -14.88
CA ARG A 56 1.25 20.79 -14.43
C ARG A 56 0.34 20.95 -13.21
N PRO A 57 0.77 21.68 -12.15
CA PRO A 57 -0.08 21.93 -11.00
C PRO A 57 -1.43 22.56 -11.36
N ASP A 58 -2.51 21.95 -10.88
CA ASP A 58 -3.88 22.34 -11.16
C ASP A 58 -4.70 22.34 -9.86
N ARG A 59 -5.27 23.50 -9.51
CA ARG A 59 -5.99 23.72 -8.25
C ARG A 59 -7.29 22.91 -8.18
N GLU A 60 -8.05 22.86 -9.28
CA GLU A 60 -9.32 22.14 -9.29
C GLU A 60 -9.10 20.63 -9.16
N LEU A 61 -8.03 20.14 -9.78
CA LEU A 61 -7.65 18.73 -9.69
C LEU A 61 -7.18 18.39 -8.27
N LEU A 62 -6.35 19.25 -7.66
CA LEU A 62 -5.87 19.07 -6.29
C LEU A 62 -7.02 19.06 -5.27
N GLN A 63 -8.04 19.90 -5.45
CA GLN A 63 -9.23 19.92 -4.59
C GLN A 63 -10.07 18.64 -4.66
N LYS A 64 -9.90 17.83 -5.71
CA LYS A 64 -10.56 16.51 -5.85
C LYS A 64 -9.77 15.38 -5.20
N ALA A 65 -8.57 15.64 -4.70
CA ALA A 65 -7.78 14.67 -3.96
C ALA A 65 -8.37 14.47 -2.55
N PRO A 66 -8.96 13.30 -2.24
CA PRO A 66 -9.68 13.10 -0.98
C PRO A 66 -8.79 12.58 0.13
N GLY A 67 -7.65 12.01 -0.23
CA GLY A 67 -6.83 11.24 0.69
C GLY A 67 -5.97 12.11 1.60
N PRO A 68 -5.56 11.58 2.75
CA PRO A 68 -4.65 12.27 3.65
C PRO A 68 -3.22 12.34 3.09
N ILE A 69 -2.87 11.50 2.11
CA ILE A 69 -1.50 11.41 1.57
C ILE A 69 -1.50 11.90 0.13
N LEU A 70 -0.89 13.06 -0.09
CA LEU A 70 -0.64 13.57 -1.43
C LEU A 70 0.78 13.19 -1.86
N VAL A 71 0.89 12.61 -3.05
CA VAL A 71 2.16 12.19 -3.65
C VAL A 71 2.38 12.97 -4.93
N PRO A 72 3.03 14.14 -4.87
CA PRO A 72 3.35 14.93 -6.04
C PRO A 72 4.53 14.33 -6.79
N ARG A 73 4.40 14.15 -8.11
CA ARG A 73 5.48 13.63 -8.95
C ARG A 73 6.69 14.57 -9.01
N THR A 74 6.45 15.87 -8.89
CA THR A 74 7.48 16.91 -8.96
C THR A 74 7.25 17.99 -7.91
N GLU A 75 8.32 18.67 -7.52
CA GLU A 75 8.26 19.79 -6.57
C GLU A 75 7.42 20.96 -7.05
N ALA A 76 7.11 21.04 -8.35
CA ALA A 76 6.25 22.08 -8.90
C ALA A 76 4.85 22.12 -8.22
N TRP A 77 4.38 21.02 -7.65
CA TRP A 77 3.11 20.95 -6.91
C TRP A 77 3.17 21.52 -5.49
N TYR A 78 4.37 21.62 -4.89
CA TYR A 78 4.54 21.99 -3.48
C TYR A 78 3.90 23.34 -3.14
N PRO A 79 4.17 24.44 -3.89
CA PRO A 79 3.60 25.75 -3.56
C PRO A 79 2.06 25.74 -3.57
N LEU A 80 1.45 25.00 -4.49
CA LEU A 80 0.00 24.90 -4.59
C LEU A 80 -0.60 24.08 -3.44
N ILE A 81 0.06 23.00 -3.03
CA ILE A 81 -0.35 22.18 -1.88
C ILE A 81 -0.27 23.01 -0.60
N GLU A 82 0.85 23.70 -0.39
CA GLU A 82 1.07 24.54 0.79
C GLU A 82 0.12 25.74 0.84
N GLU A 83 -0.17 26.36 -0.30
CA GLU A 83 -1.16 27.43 -0.39
C GLU A 83 -2.59 26.94 -0.03
N LEU A 84 -2.97 25.78 -0.56
CA LEU A 84 -4.34 25.26 -0.40
C LEU A 84 -4.61 24.72 1.00
N TYR A 85 -3.64 24.02 1.59
CA TYR A 85 -3.83 23.32 2.87
C TYR A 85 -3.17 24.02 4.06
N GLY A 86 -2.25 24.96 3.82
CA GLY A 86 -1.57 25.73 4.86
C GLY A 86 -0.88 24.82 5.91
N PRO A 87 -1.05 25.12 7.21
CA PRO A 87 -0.41 24.34 8.28
C PRO A 87 -0.82 22.85 8.34
N ARG A 88 -1.87 22.43 7.63
CA ARG A 88 -2.31 21.03 7.56
C ARG A 88 -1.47 20.20 6.61
N ALA A 89 -0.74 20.84 5.68
CA ALA A 89 0.16 20.17 4.76
C ALA A 89 1.51 19.94 5.44
N VAL A 90 1.74 18.73 5.93
CA VAL A 90 3.01 18.34 6.57
C VAL A 90 3.81 17.49 5.59
N GLN A 91 5.00 17.96 5.25
CA GLN A 91 5.93 17.16 4.43
C GLN A 91 6.48 15.98 5.24
N GLU A 92 6.44 14.80 4.64
CA GLU A 92 7.03 13.59 5.19
C GLU A 92 7.83 12.86 4.11
N THR A 93 8.76 12.02 4.55
CA THR A 93 9.58 11.20 3.67
C THR A 93 9.13 9.75 3.76
N ARG A 94 8.83 9.16 2.60
CA ARG A 94 8.63 7.71 2.44
C ARG A 94 9.81 7.11 1.66
N TYR A 95 9.91 5.81 1.68
CA TYR A 95 11.02 5.09 1.04
C TYR A 95 10.46 4.09 0.05
N ALA A 96 10.75 4.31 -1.22
CA ALA A 96 10.44 3.34 -2.26
C ALA A 96 11.18 2.03 -1.98
N ILE A 97 10.54 0.92 -2.30
CA ILE A 97 11.16 -0.41 -2.29
C ILE A 97 11.24 -0.90 -3.75
N GLN A 98 12.42 -1.36 -4.14
CA GLN A 98 12.66 -1.81 -5.52
C GLN A 98 11.85 -3.08 -5.82
N LYS A 99 11.27 -3.13 -7.00
CA LYS A 99 10.45 -4.25 -7.47
C LYS A 99 11.31 -5.19 -8.32
N GLU A 100 12.02 -6.08 -7.65
CA GLU A 100 12.97 -7.01 -8.30
C GLU A 100 12.43 -8.45 -8.24
N PRO A 101 12.03 -9.04 -9.37
CA PRO A 101 11.63 -10.45 -9.39
C PRO A 101 12.80 -11.36 -8.98
N GLY A 102 12.49 -12.40 -8.19
CA GLY A 102 13.47 -13.44 -7.84
C GLY A 102 14.41 -13.08 -6.68
N VAL A 103 14.21 -11.97 -5.97
CA VAL A 103 15.05 -11.61 -4.81
C VAL A 103 14.75 -12.41 -3.54
N PHE A 104 13.61 -13.09 -3.49
CA PHE A 104 13.15 -13.78 -2.29
C PHE A 104 13.73 -15.19 -2.18
N GLU A 105 14.47 -15.43 -1.11
CA GLU A 105 14.95 -16.75 -0.73
C GLU A 105 13.94 -17.45 0.19
N ARG A 106 13.28 -18.50 -0.27
CA ARG A 106 12.21 -19.19 0.48
C ARG A 106 12.69 -19.67 1.85
N GLU A 107 13.86 -20.29 1.93
CA GLU A 107 14.41 -20.81 3.19
C GLU A 107 14.62 -19.68 4.21
N HIS A 108 15.09 -18.51 3.75
CA HIS A 108 15.26 -17.32 4.60
C HIS A 108 13.91 -16.84 5.16
N LEU A 109 12.88 -16.74 4.31
CA LEU A 109 11.52 -16.36 4.72
C LEU A 109 10.90 -17.38 5.69
N GLU A 110 11.04 -18.68 5.40
CA GLU A 110 10.60 -19.74 6.30
C GLU A 110 11.28 -19.67 7.68
N GLY A 111 12.51 -19.16 7.74
CA GLY A 111 13.21 -18.89 8.99
C GLY A 111 12.46 -17.92 9.89
N PHE A 112 11.88 -16.84 9.35
CA PHE A 112 11.04 -15.91 10.13
C PHE A 112 9.73 -16.56 10.58
N VAL A 113 9.11 -17.38 9.75
CA VAL A 113 7.89 -18.11 10.12
C VAL A 113 8.18 -19.09 11.26
N LYS A 114 9.27 -19.85 11.18
CA LYS A 114 9.71 -20.80 12.23
C LYS A 114 10.11 -20.10 13.53
N ALA A 115 10.55 -18.85 13.46
CA ALA A 115 10.93 -18.03 14.63
C ALA A 115 9.73 -17.39 15.35
N LEU A 116 8.49 -17.70 14.95
CA LEU A 116 7.30 -17.22 15.64
C LEU A 116 7.34 -17.61 17.11
N PRO A 117 7.17 -16.66 18.07
CA PRO A 117 7.25 -16.97 19.50
C PRO A 117 6.18 -17.95 19.96
N PRO A 118 6.44 -18.73 21.02
CA PRO A 118 5.45 -19.62 21.62
C PRO A 118 4.17 -18.87 22.03
N GLY A 119 3.03 -19.51 21.83
CA GLY A 119 1.70 -18.96 22.14
C GLY A 119 1.08 -18.14 21.02
N TYR A 120 1.83 -17.90 19.93
CA TYR A 120 1.28 -17.30 18.71
C TYR A 120 1.07 -18.36 17.63
N GLU A 121 0.08 -18.12 16.79
CA GLU A 121 -0.27 -18.96 15.63
C GLU A 121 -0.45 -18.10 14.41
N LEU A 122 0.14 -18.47 13.26
CA LEU A 122 -0.13 -17.83 11.98
C LEU A 122 -1.36 -18.47 11.32
N ARG A 123 -2.25 -17.63 10.82
CA ARG A 123 -3.44 -18.04 10.09
C ARG A 123 -3.66 -17.17 8.87
N MET A 124 -3.99 -17.78 7.74
CA MET A 124 -4.44 -17.04 6.56
C MET A 124 -5.75 -16.30 6.86
N ILE A 125 -5.88 -15.10 6.35
CA ILE A 125 -7.14 -14.34 6.44
C ILE A 125 -8.19 -15.07 5.59
N ASP A 126 -9.29 -15.43 6.23
CA ASP A 126 -10.48 -16.01 5.63
C ASP A 126 -11.70 -15.09 5.84
N GLU A 127 -12.83 -15.42 5.21
CA GLU A 127 -14.03 -14.60 5.29
C GLU A 127 -14.54 -14.42 6.72
N ALA A 128 -14.28 -15.37 7.61
CA ALA A 128 -14.71 -15.31 9.01
C ALA A 128 -13.87 -14.31 9.84
N LEU A 129 -12.59 -14.11 9.47
CA LEU A 129 -11.70 -13.16 10.14
C LEU A 129 -11.90 -11.72 9.68
N VAL A 130 -12.34 -11.49 8.43
CA VAL A 130 -12.45 -10.13 7.85
C VAL A 130 -13.28 -9.18 8.71
N PRO A 131 -14.46 -9.52 9.23
CA PRO A 131 -15.24 -8.61 10.08
C PRO A 131 -14.48 -8.17 11.34
N THR A 132 -13.74 -9.09 11.97
CA THR A 132 -12.92 -8.78 13.16
C THR A 132 -11.79 -7.81 12.81
N LEU A 133 -11.11 -8.01 11.67
CA LEU A 133 -10.02 -7.14 11.22
C LEU A 133 -10.52 -5.74 10.85
N LEU A 134 -11.69 -5.63 10.22
CA LEU A 134 -12.31 -4.36 9.87
C LEU A 134 -12.79 -3.54 11.07
N ALA A 135 -13.08 -4.20 12.20
CA ALA A 135 -13.55 -3.54 13.41
C ALA A 135 -12.44 -2.81 14.20
N GLU A 136 -11.19 -3.17 13.98
CA GLU A 136 -10.04 -2.66 14.70
C GLU A 136 -9.22 -1.69 13.80
N GLU A 137 -8.87 -0.53 14.33
CA GLU A 137 -8.13 0.50 13.58
C GLU A 137 -6.78 0.00 13.03
N TRP A 138 -6.02 -0.76 13.84
CA TRP A 138 -4.69 -1.26 13.48
C TRP A 138 -4.69 -2.30 12.36
N SER A 139 -5.81 -3.00 12.12
CA SER A 139 -5.89 -4.11 11.16
C SER A 139 -6.87 -3.89 10.00
N ARG A 140 -7.65 -2.82 10.04
CA ARG A 140 -8.70 -2.58 9.04
C ARG A 140 -8.16 -2.54 7.61
N ASP A 141 -6.96 -2.00 7.42
CA ASP A 141 -6.36 -1.77 6.10
C ASP A 141 -5.87 -3.06 5.43
N PHE A 142 -5.86 -4.18 6.15
CA PHE A 142 -5.66 -5.50 5.52
C PHE A 142 -6.83 -5.90 4.60
N CYS A 143 -8.02 -5.33 4.81
CA CYS A 143 -9.25 -5.75 4.14
C CYS A 143 -10.14 -4.60 3.65
N ALA A 144 -9.90 -3.35 4.08
CA ALA A 144 -10.80 -2.22 3.83
C ALA A 144 -10.95 -1.85 2.35
N ALA A 145 -9.97 -2.19 1.52
CA ALA A 145 -9.96 -1.87 0.09
C ALA A 145 -10.90 -2.75 -0.75
N PHE A 146 -11.53 -3.77 -0.16
CA PHE A 146 -12.31 -4.78 -0.87
C PHE A 146 -13.81 -4.60 -0.64
N ASP A 147 -14.60 -4.94 -1.65
CA ASP A 147 -16.07 -4.74 -1.65
C ASP A 147 -16.79 -5.66 -0.64
N SER A 148 -16.19 -6.78 -0.26
CA SER A 148 -16.75 -7.76 0.67
C SER A 148 -15.68 -8.70 1.23
N PRO A 149 -15.97 -9.46 2.32
CA PRO A 149 -15.09 -10.51 2.81
C PRO A 149 -14.71 -11.54 1.73
N ALA A 150 -15.66 -11.96 0.93
CA ALA A 150 -15.42 -12.89 -0.18
C ALA A 150 -14.51 -12.27 -1.26
N ASP A 151 -14.65 -10.97 -1.54
CA ASP A 151 -13.79 -10.27 -2.49
C ASP A 151 -12.36 -10.12 -1.96
N CYS A 152 -12.20 -9.80 -0.66
CA CYS A 152 -10.91 -9.77 0.01
C CYS A 152 -10.18 -11.11 -0.10
N CYS A 153 -10.83 -12.21 0.24
CA CYS A 153 -10.24 -13.55 0.17
C CYS A 153 -9.96 -14.04 -1.25
N ARG A 154 -10.77 -13.63 -2.23
CA ARG A 154 -10.63 -14.02 -3.63
C ARG A 154 -9.49 -13.30 -4.33
N ARG A 155 -9.37 -11.98 -4.16
CA ARG A 155 -8.38 -11.12 -4.85
C ARG A 155 -7.13 -10.86 -4.02
N GLY A 156 -7.30 -10.70 -2.70
CA GLY A 156 -6.22 -10.39 -1.78
C GLY A 156 -5.50 -11.63 -1.26
N VAL A 157 -4.45 -11.38 -0.53
CA VAL A 157 -3.68 -12.33 0.28
C VAL A 157 -3.48 -11.70 1.65
N GLY A 158 -3.65 -12.45 2.72
CA GLY A 158 -3.41 -11.93 4.05
C GLY A 158 -3.11 -13.03 5.06
N VAL A 159 -2.27 -12.70 6.04
CA VAL A 159 -1.86 -13.55 7.15
C VAL A 159 -1.96 -12.78 8.45
N VAL A 160 -2.49 -13.37 9.49
CA VAL A 160 -2.51 -12.80 10.84
C VAL A 160 -1.78 -13.71 11.83
N ALA A 161 -1.17 -13.11 12.84
CA ALA A 161 -0.72 -13.79 14.03
C ALA A 161 -1.81 -13.69 15.10
N LEU A 162 -2.26 -14.84 15.59
CA LEU A 162 -3.24 -14.98 16.66
C LEU A 162 -2.52 -15.19 18.00
N TYR A 163 -3.05 -14.59 19.06
CA TYR A 163 -2.69 -14.88 20.44
C TYR A 163 -3.97 -15.17 21.23
N GLY A 164 -4.09 -16.38 21.77
CA GLY A 164 -5.35 -16.82 22.40
C GLY A 164 -6.55 -16.79 21.45
N GLY A 165 -6.36 -16.99 20.15
CA GLY A 165 -7.39 -16.95 19.13
C GLY A 165 -7.76 -15.54 18.62
N ILE A 166 -7.11 -14.49 19.13
CA ILE A 166 -7.38 -13.08 18.77
C ILE A 166 -6.26 -12.56 17.84
N PRO A 167 -6.57 -11.89 16.70
CA PRO A 167 -5.57 -11.24 15.87
C PRO A 167 -4.81 -10.15 16.62
N VAL A 168 -3.48 -10.17 16.55
CA VAL A 168 -2.61 -9.22 17.25
C VAL A 168 -1.50 -8.64 16.36
N ALA A 169 -1.25 -9.23 15.21
CA ALA A 169 -0.40 -8.72 14.14
C ALA A 169 -0.89 -9.28 12.83
N GLY A 170 -0.51 -8.66 11.72
CA GLY A 170 -0.87 -9.17 10.41
C GLY A 170 -0.08 -8.51 9.30
N ALA A 171 -0.19 -9.13 8.14
CA ALA A 171 0.22 -8.60 6.85
C ALA A 171 -0.87 -8.95 5.82
N GLY A 172 -1.26 -8.01 4.99
CA GLY A 172 -2.33 -8.18 4.02
C GLY A 172 -2.16 -7.35 2.76
N SER A 173 -3.11 -7.49 1.84
CA SER A 173 -3.15 -6.70 0.62
C SER A 173 -3.82 -5.35 0.89
N TYR A 174 -3.03 -4.27 0.95
CA TYR A 174 -3.54 -2.91 0.96
C TYR A 174 -4.31 -2.60 -0.33
N ILE A 175 -3.71 -2.96 -1.46
CA ILE A 175 -4.37 -2.99 -2.78
C ILE A 175 -3.89 -4.22 -3.56
N VAL A 176 -4.60 -4.52 -4.65
CA VAL A 176 -4.18 -5.52 -5.64
C VAL A 176 -4.03 -4.89 -7.01
N TYR A 177 -3.13 -5.43 -7.83
CA TYR A 177 -2.93 -5.08 -9.22
C TYR A 177 -2.68 -6.36 -10.03
N ARG A 178 -2.66 -6.28 -11.37
CA ARG A 178 -2.38 -7.47 -12.19
C ARG A 178 -0.93 -7.91 -11.98
N GLY A 179 -0.77 -9.08 -11.37
CA GLY A 179 0.53 -9.68 -11.08
C GLY A 179 1.05 -9.46 -9.67
N GLY A 180 0.31 -8.75 -8.79
CA GLY A 180 0.78 -8.58 -7.42
C GLY A 180 -0.18 -7.87 -6.47
N ILE A 181 0.37 -7.57 -5.32
CA ILE A 181 -0.29 -6.82 -4.24
C ILE A 181 0.65 -5.70 -3.75
N GLU A 182 0.10 -4.67 -3.15
CA GLU A 182 0.83 -3.79 -2.23
C GLU A 182 0.58 -4.26 -0.81
N ILE A 183 1.65 -4.39 -0.01
CA ILE A 183 1.55 -4.94 1.35
C ILE A 183 1.13 -3.85 2.34
N GLU A 184 0.18 -4.18 3.20
CA GLU A 184 -0.03 -3.53 4.51
C GLU A 184 0.45 -4.46 5.61
N ILE A 185 1.13 -3.90 6.63
CA ILE A 185 1.64 -4.68 7.76
C ILE A 185 1.59 -3.87 9.04
N ASP A 186 0.93 -4.40 10.07
CA ASP A 186 0.90 -3.77 11.39
C ASP A 186 0.85 -4.81 12.52
N THR A 187 1.12 -4.30 13.72
CA THR A 187 1.10 -5.08 14.96
C THR A 187 0.48 -4.24 16.07
N ARG A 188 -0.50 -4.80 16.74
CA ARG A 188 -1.14 -4.21 17.92
C ARG A 188 -0.09 -3.78 18.94
N THR A 189 -0.24 -2.60 19.50
CA THR A 189 0.81 -1.90 20.27
C THR A 189 1.38 -2.75 21.41
N ASP A 190 0.53 -3.50 22.14
CA ASP A 190 0.91 -4.37 23.27
C ASP A 190 1.63 -5.67 22.84
N HIS A 191 1.65 -5.96 21.53
CA HIS A 191 2.34 -7.11 20.95
C HIS A 191 3.56 -6.75 20.10
N ARG A 192 3.95 -5.46 20.02
CA ARG A 192 5.11 -5.00 19.25
C ARG A 192 6.43 -5.54 19.80
N ARG A 193 7.48 -5.51 18.95
CA ARG A 193 8.85 -5.94 19.25
C ARG A 193 9.02 -7.43 19.65
N LYS A 194 8.10 -8.28 19.18
CA LYS A 194 8.15 -9.73 19.39
C LYS A 194 8.42 -10.53 18.10
N GLY A 195 8.79 -9.86 17.01
CA GLY A 195 9.08 -10.51 15.72
C GLY A 195 7.84 -10.83 14.87
N LEU A 196 6.62 -10.46 15.32
CA LEU A 196 5.37 -10.84 14.67
C LEU A 196 5.22 -10.26 13.26
N ALA A 197 5.59 -8.97 13.08
CA ALA A 197 5.55 -8.34 11.75
C ALA A 197 6.47 -9.06 10.75
N ALA A 198 7.66 -9.51 11.20
CA ALA A 198 8.57 -10.26 10.36
C ALA A 198 8.00 -11.64 9.98
N ALA A 199 7.37 -12.33 10.93
CA ALA A 199 6.74 -13.62 10.67
C ALA A 199 5.52 -13.50 9.76
N CYS A 200 4.64 -12.51 9.98
CA CYS A 200 3.46 -12.26 9.14
C CYS A 200 3.86 -11.84 7.72
N GLY A 201 4.82 -10.90 7.59
CA GLY A 201 5.31 -10.45 6.29
C GLY A 201 5.95 -11.58 5.50
N ALA A 202 6.83 -12.37 6.13
CA ALA A 202 7.44 -13.53 5.47
C ALA A 202 6.40 -14.57 5.02
N ALA A 203 5.41 -14.87 5.87
CA ALA A 203 4.33 -15.79 5.51
C ALA A 203 3.47 -15.25 4.36
N LEU A 204 3.20 -13.93 4.34
CA LEU A 204 2.49 -13.26 3.24
C LEU A 204 3.28 -13.35 1.93
N ILE A 205 4.59 -13.04 1.97
CA ILE A 205 5.46 -13.13 0.79
C ILE A 205 5.46 -14.56 0.24
N LEU A 206 5.64 -15.58 1.09
CA LEU A 206 5.57 -16.99 0.68
C LEU A 206 4.23 -17.33 0.01
N ALA A 207 3.12 -16.89 0.60
CA ALA A 207 1.78 -17.11 0.05
C ALA A 207 1.57 -16.39 -1.31
N CYS A 208 2.17 -15.21 -1.49
CA CYS A 208 2.17 -14.51 -2.78
C CYS A 208 2.97 -15.28 -3.83
N LEU A 209 4.19 -15.74 -3.49
CA LEU A 209 5.03 -16.53 -4.40
C LEU A 209 4.33 -17.81 -4.85
N ASP A 210 3.62 -18.50 -3.94
CA ASP A 210 2.85 -19.71 -4.27
C ASP A 210 1.69 -19.44 -5.23
N ARG A 211 1.19 -18.20 -5.28
CA ARG A 211 0.14 -17.74 -6.21
C ARG A 211 0.69 -17.07 -7.47
N GLY A 212 2.01 -16.96 -7.62
CA GLY A 212 2.65 -16.25 -8.72
C GLY A 212 2.43 -14.73 -8.67
N LEU A 213 2.21 -14.16 -7.47
CA LEU A 213 2.01 -12.75 -7.23
C LEU A 213 3.29 -12.10 -6.70
N TYR A 214 3.58 -10.86 -7.11
CA TYR A 214 4.65 -10.06 -6.53
C TYR A 214 4.13 -9.27 -5.33
N PRO A 215 4.71 -9.44 -4.13
CA PRO A 215 4.35 -8.67 -2.94
C PRO A 215 5.12 -7.36 -2.94
N SER A 216 4.55 -6.28 -3.47
CA SER A 216 5.18 -4.96 -3.47
C SER A 216 5.11 -4.31 -2.09
N TRP A 217 6.06 -3.42 -1.82
CA TRP A 217 6.14 -2.70 -0.56
C TRP A 217 6.52 -1.24 -0.80
N ASP A 218 5.87 -0.34 -0.10
CA ASP A 218 6.24 1.06 0.06
C ASP A 218 6.40 1.37 1.55
N ALA A 219 7.58 1.84 1.95
CA ALA A 219 7.91 1.97 3.36
C ALA A 219 7.61 3.38 3.89
N ILE A 220 6.74 3.46 4.90
CA ILE A 220 6.37 4.73 5.55
C ILE A 220 7.55 5.39 6.26
N ASP A 221 8.50 4.62 6.79
CA ASP A 221 9.68 5.10 7.52
C ASP A 221 10.85 4.12 7.41
N LEU A 222 11.99 4.48 7.99
CA LEU A 222 13.19 3.64 8.00
C LEU A 222 13.01 2.31 8.76
N ARG A 223 12.06 2.22 9.70
CA ARG A 223 11.78 0.96 10.42
C ARG A 223 11.06 -0.01 9.49
N SER A 224 10.10 0.49 8.72
CA SER A 224 9.40 -0.27 7.69
C SER A 224 10.38 -0.71 6.59
N ALA A 225 11.24 0.20 6.10
CA ALA A 225 12.27 -0.12 5.12
C ALA A 225 13.24 -1.21 5.63
N ALA A 226 13.70 -1.11 6.88
CA ALA A 226 14.57 -2.11 7.49
C ALA A 226 13.90 -3.48 7.65
N LEU A 227 12.57 -3.52 7.87
CA LEU A 227 11.82 -4.76 7.89
C LEU A 227 11.74 -5.38 6.50
N ALA A 228 11.48 -4.58 5.47
CA ALA A 228 11.49 -5.03 4.08
C ALA A 228 12.88 -5.58 3.68
N GLU A 229 13.96 -4.85 3.99
CA GLU A 229 15.34 -5.29 3.71
C GLU A 229 15.67 -6.64 4.38
N LYS A 230 15.22 -6.87 5.61
CA LYS A 230 15.36 -8.17 6.30
C LYS A 230 14.67 -9.31 5.58
N GLN A 231 13.63 -9.04 4.80
CA GLN A 231 12.88 -10.06 4.05
C GLN A 231 13.38 -10.25 2.62
N GLY A 232 14.46 -9.55 2.24
CA GLY A 232 15.12 -9.72 0.95
C GLY A 232 14.87 -8.59 -0.05
N TYR A 233 14.07 -7.59 0.29
CA TYR A 233 13.88 -6.42 -0.57
C TYR A 233 15.10 -5.51 -0.57
N ARG A 234 15.19 -4.68 -1.61
CA ARG A 234 16.14 -3.57 -1.67
C ARG A 234 15.41 -2.25 -1.56
N ARG A 235 15.91 -1.39 -0.69
CA ARG A 235 15.42 -0.03 -0.56
C ARG A 235 15.83 0.77 -1.79
N GLY A 236 14.87 1.54 -2.34
CA GLY A 236 15.06 2.54 -3.37
C GLY A 236 15.29 3.93 -2.78
N GLU A 237 15.06 4.94 -3.61
CA GLU A 237 15.24 6.33 -3.22
C GLU A 237 14.12 6.83 -2.29
N PRO A 238 14.44 7.73 -1.37
CA PRO A 238 13.43 8.44 -0.60
C PRO A 238 12.64 9.39 -1.51
N TYR A 239 11.39 9.62 -1.17
CA TYR A 239 10.54 10.57 -1.88
C TYR A 239 9.64 11.33 -0.91
N THR A 240 9.24 12.55 -1.32
CA THR A 240 8.41 13.42 -0.49
C THR A 240 6.94 13.15 -0.72
N VAL A 241 6.19 13.07 0.38
CA VAL A 241 4.73 13.12 0.40
C VAL A 241 4.26 14.28 1.27
N TYR A 242 3.01 14.69 1.10
CA TYR A 242 2.34 15.59 2.04
C TYR A 242 1.24 14.82 2.77
N TRP A 243 1.35 14.79 4.07
CA TRP A 243 0.27 14.35 4.93
C TRP A 243 -0.67 15.54 5.19
N ILE A 244 -1.95 15.38 4.85
CA ILE A 244 -2.95 16.42 5.06
C ILE A 244 -3.74 16.09 6.33
N GLY A 245 -3.43 16.75 7.42
CA GLY A 245 -4.13 16.57 8.70
C GLY A 245 -5.59 17.02 8.63
N TRP A 246 -6.47 16.27 9.28
CA TRP A 246 -7.85 16.68 9.51
C TRP A 246 -7.88 17.74 10.64
N GLN A 247 -8.73 18.77 10.49
CA GLN A 247 -9.02 19.71 11.58
C GLN A 247 -9.96 19.08 12.59
#